data_b22d89fa0b4a937293c767b394cc0ea2
#
_entry.id   b22d89fa0b4a937293c767b394cc0ea2
#
_cell.length_a   1.000
_cell.length_b   1.000
_cell.length_c   1.000
_cell.angle_alpha   90.00
_cell.angle_beta   90.00
_cell.angle_gamma   90.00
#
_symmetry.space_group_name_H-M   'P 1'
#
loop_
_entity.id
_entity.type
_entity.pdbx_description
1 polymer ?
#
loop_
_entity_poly.entity_id
_entity_poly.type
_entity_poly.pdbx_seq_one_letter_code
_entity_poly.pdbx_strand_id
1 'polypeptide(L)'
;MAVVAMKQLLEAGVHFGHQTKRWDPKMAEYIYQARNGIHIIDLQKTSKKIDEAYAFVKEIAEEGQDILFIGTKKQAQECVKEAAEKSGMFYVDQRWLGGMLTNFKTIRTRVERLKKLEKNLGGIKEMTKLPGAIFVVDPKNERIAVLEAKKLGIPVVGLVDTNCSPVDVDYPIPGNDDAIRAVKLITDVMANAVIEGKQGEILEPTAEVEEQETITEEPQSMEEVVAEANE
;
A
#
# COMPACT_ATOMS: atom_id res chain seq x y z
N MET A 1 -7.62 -13.39 15.03
CA MET A 1 -8.69 -12.58 14.38
C MET A 1 -8.07 -12.03 13.09
N ALA A 2 -8.86 -11.87 12.03
CA ALA A 2 -8.34 -11.26 10.81
C ALA A 2 -7.98 -9.79 11.08
N VAL A 3 -6.81 -9.34 10.64
CA VAL A 3 -6.31 -7.95 10.82
C VAL A 3 -7.22 -6.95 10.10
N VAL A 4 -7.81 -7.36 8.97
CA VAL A 4 -8.72 -6.53 8.17
C VAL A 4 -10.03 -7.25 7.96
N ALA A 5 -11.16 -6.56 8.19
CA ALA A 5 -12.46 -7.13 7.92
C ALA A 5 -12.69 -7.30 6.41
N MET A 6 -13.34 -8.41 6.03
CA MET A 6 -13.69 -8.69 4.62
C MET A 6 -14.50 -7.56 3.97
N LYS A 7 -15.35 -6.89 4.74
CA LYS A 7 -16.17 -5.76 4.30
C LYS A 7 -15.28 -4.58 3.87
N GLN A 8 -14.23 -4.26 4.63
CA GLN A 8 -13.30 -3.18 4.31
C GLN A 8 -12.52 -3.46 3.01
N LEU A 9 -12.07 -4.71 2.82
CA LEU A 9 -11.41 -5.12 1.57
C LEU A 9 -12.33 -4.97 0.36
N LEU A 10 -13.61 -5.30 0.52
CA LEU A 10 -14.60 -5.19 -0.54
C LEU A 10 -14.91 -3.72 -0.88
N GLU A 11 -15.11 -2.88 0.13
CA GLU A 11 -15.40 -1.45 -0.01
C GLU A 11 -14.21 -0.67 -0.61
N ALA A 12 -12.99 -1.05 -0.25
CA ALA A 12 -11.78 -0.49 -0.84
C ALA A 12 -11.54 -0.94 -2.28
N GLY A 13 -12.27 -1.96 -2.77
CA GLY A 13 -12.12 -2.47 -4.13
C GLY A 13 -10.87 -3.32 -4.36
N VAL A 14 -10.35 -3.96 -3.31
CA VAL A 14 -9.15 -4.83 -3.36
C VAL A 14 -9.36 -6.04 -4.28
N HIS A 15 -10.60 -6.48 -4.44
CA HIS A 15 -10.97 -7.66 -5.24
C HIS A 15 -10.90 -7.45 -6.76
N PHE A 16 -10.80 -6.21 -7.24
CA PHE A 16 -10.68 -5.97 -8.67
C PHE A 16 -9.24 -6.18 -9.13
N GLY A 17 -9.06 -7.06 -10.10
CA GLY A 17 -7.78 -7.25 -10.79
C GLY A 17 -7.79 -6.60 -12.17
N HIS A 18 -6.81 -6.95 -12.96
CA HIS A 18 -6.64 -6.45 -14.32
C HIS A 18 -7.52 -7.21 -15.34
N GLN A 19 -7.53 -6.71 -16.57
CA GLN A 19 -8.19 -7.37 -17.70
C GLN A 19 -7.66 -8.78 -17.91
N THR A 20 -8.55 -9.71 -18.29
CA THR A 20 -8.22 -11.12 -18.52
C THR A 20 -7.12 -11.36 -19.56
N LYS A 21 -6.87 -10.39 -20.45
CA LYS A 21 -5.79 -10.43 -21.44
C LYS A 21 -4.40 -10.11 -20.86
N ARG A 22 -4.34 -9.52 -19.68
CA ARG A 22 -3.10 -9.00 -19.04
C ARG A 22 -2.85 -9.66 -17.70
N TRP A 23 -2.97 -10.96 -17.60
CA TRP A 23 -2.78 -11.66 -16.35
C TRP A 23 -1.52 -12.55 -16.37
N ASP A 24 -1.02 -12.89 -15.20
CA ASP A 24 0.04 -13.87 -15.02
C ASP A 24 -0.59 -15.22 -14.65
N PRO A 25 -0.30 -16.32 -15.37
CA PRO A 25 -0.82 -17.65 -15.05
C PRO A 25 -0.51 -18.12 -13.62
N LYS A 26 0.56 -17.66 -13.01
CA LYS A 26 0.93 -17.98 -11.63
C LYS A 26 -0.02 -17.38 -10.60
N MET A 27 -0.84 -16.37 -10.99
CA MET A 27 -1.90 -15.81 -10.17
C MET A 27 -3.19 -16.62 -10.18
N ALA A 28 -3.26 -17.72 -10.97
CA ALA A 28 -4.47 -18.53 -11.08
C ALA A 28 -5.04 -19.00 -9.73
N GLU A 29 -4.17 -19.31 -8.77
CA GLU A 29 -4.59 -19.72 -7.43
C GLU A 29 -5.31 -18.64 -6.63
N TYR A 30 -5.01 -17.34 -6.89
CA TYR A 30 -5.58 -16.18 -6.18
C TYR A 30 -6.80 -15.59 -6.89
N ILE A 31 -7.13 -16.07 -8.09
CA ILE A 31 -8.27 -15.59 -8.86
C ILE A 31 -9.50 -16.41 -8.49
N TYR A 32 -10.56 -15.72 -8.07
CA TYR A 32 -11.87 -16.34 -7.80
C TYR A 32 -12.63 -16.65 -9.09
N GLN A 33 -12.78 -15.65 -9.98
CA GLN A 33 -13.44 -15.80 -11.28
C GLN A 33 -13.07 -14.62 -12.21
N ALA A 34 -13.48 -14.73 -13.48
CA ALA A 34 -13.46 -13.63 -14.42
C ALA A 34 -14.90 -13.11 -14.63
N ARG A 35 -15.11 -11.80 -14.56
CA ARG A 35 -16.40 -11.15 -14.80
C ARG A 35 -16.20 -9.89 -15.64
N ASN A 36 -17.01 -9.71 -16.68
CA ASN A 36 -16.93 -8.55 -17.59
C ASN A 36 -15.51 -8.28 -18.14
N GLY A 37 -14.75 -9.34 -18.43
CA GLY A 37 -13.39 -9.22 -18.95
C GLY A 37 -12.31 -8.79 -17.94
N ILE A 38 -12.64 -8.79 -16.63
CA ILE A 38 -11.74 -8.47 -15.53
C ILE A 38 -11.66 -9.68 -14.60
N HIS A 39 -10.47 -9.97 -14.08
CA HIS A 39 -10.29 -10.97 -13.03
C HIS A 39 -10.73 -10.42 -11.68
N ILE A 40 -11.40 -11.26 -10.91
CA ILE A 40 -11.79 -10.98 -9.52
C ILE A 40 -10.88 -11.79 -8.60
N ILE A 41 -10.23 -11.12 -7.69
CA ILE A 41 -9.30 -11.73 -6.71
C ILE A 41 -10.11 -12.33 -5.55
N ASP A 42 -9.66 -13.47 -5.05
CA ASP A 42 -10.26 -14.16 -3.90
C ASP A 42 -9.86 -13.46 -2.60
N LEU A 43 -10.77 -12.68 -2.04
CA LEU A 43 -10.55 -11.94 -0.79
C LEU A 43 -10.30 -12.81 0.43
N GLN A 44 -10.76 -14.06 0.43
CA GLN A 44 -10.48 -14.98 1.55
C GLN A 44 -8.99 -15.32 1.59
N LYS A 45 -8.38 -15.50 0.42
CA LYS A 45 -6.93 -15.70 0.29
C LYS A 45 -6.18 -14.43 0.58
N THR A 46 -6.67 -13.28 0.10
CA THR A 46 -6.10 -11.97 0.42
C THR A 46 -6.03 -11.73 1.92
N SER A 47 -7.13 -11.95 2.65
CA SER A 47 -7.17 -11.78 4.11
C SER A 47 -6.12 -12.64 4.82
N LYS A 48 -6.01 -13.93 4.45
CA LYS A 48 -4.99 -14.81 5.03
C LYS A 48 -3.56 -14.33 4.74
N LYS A 49 -3.33 -13.88 3.51
CA LYS A 49 -2.01 -13.38 3.12
C LYS A 49 -1.66 -12.04 3.76
N ILE A 50 -2.65 -11.20 4.04
CA ILE A 50 -2.48 -10.00 4.86
C ILE A 50 -2.08 -10.38 6.28
N ASP A 51 -2.75 -11.35 6.91
CA ASP A 51 -2.44 -11.79 8.27
C ASP A 51 -1.00 -12.35 8.35
N GLU A 52 -0.57 -13.17 7.36
CA GLU A 52 0.81 -13.68 7.26
C GLU A 52 1.84 -12.55 7.11
N ALA A 53 1.59 -11.60 6.20
CA ALA A 53 2.47 -10.47 5.96
C ALA A 53 2.53 -9.53 7.16
N TYR A 54 1.40 -9.29 7.82
CA TYR A 54 1.30 -8.46 9.02
C TYR A 54 2.17 -9.04 10.16
N ALA A 55 2.02 -10.34 10.43
CA ALA A 55 2.80 -11.00 11.47
C ALA A 55 4.31 -10.91 11.19
N PHE A 56 4.72 -11.12 9.95
CA PHE A 56 6.10 -11.00 9.53
C PHE A 56 6.65 -9.57 9.66
N VAL A 57 5.91 -8.57 9.18
CA VAL A 57 6.31 -7.15 9.27
C VAL A 57 6.43 -6.72 10.74
N LYS A 58 5.51 -7.18 11.59
CA LYS A 58 5.55 -6.94 13.03
C LYS A 58 6.79 -7.54 13.67
N GLU A 59 7.12 -8.79 13.37
CA GLU A 59 8.32 -9.48 13.87
C GLU A 59 9.61 -8.71 13.52
N ILE A 60 9.77 -8.28 12.26
CA ILE A 60 10.90 -7.46 11.81
C ILE A 60 10.99 -6.13 12.60
N ALA A 61 9.84 -5.51 12.88
CA ALA A 61 9.79 -4.28 13.65
C ALA A 61 10.11 -4.49 15.14
N GLU A 62 9.69 -5.62 15.75
CA GLU A 62 10.04 -6.04 17.10
C GLU A 62 11.55 -6.27 17.26
N GLU A 63 12.22 -6.77 16.21
CA GLU A 63 13.68 -6.90 16.16
C GLU A 63 14.42 -5.56 16.02
N GLY A 64 13.69 -4.44 15.90
CA GLY A 64 14.26 -3.10 15.73
C GLY A 64 14.87 -2.88 14.34
N GLN A 65 14.45 -3.65 13.35
CA GLN A 65 14.86 -3.48 11.96
C GLN A 65 13.91 -2.53 11.21
N ASP A 66 14.46 -1.81 10.24
CA ASP A 66 13.67 -0.88 9.44
C ASP A 66 13.01 -1.59 8.27
N ILE A 67 11.86 -1.05 7.86
CA ILE A 67 11.12 -1.51 6.67
C ILE A 67 11.14 -0.39 5.64
N LEU A 68 11.42 -0.73 4.38
CA LEU A 68 11.42 0.20 3.27
C LEU A 68 10.15 0.02 2.44
N PHE A 69 9.32 1.06 2.43
CA PHE A 69 8.09 1.11 1.63
C PHE A 69 8.41 1.60 0.21
N ILE A 70 7.97 0.86 -0.81
CA ILE A 70 8.26 1.16 -2.22
C ILE A 70 6.97 1.20 -3.03
N GLY A 71 6.72 2.32 -3.72
CA GLY A 71 5.58 2.46 -4.61
C GLY A 71 5.71 3.69 -5.49
N THR A 72 6.20 3.50 -6.72
CA THR A 72 6.42 4.60 -7.67
C THR A 72 5.21 4.86 -8.58
N LYS A 73 4.19 4.00 -8.53
CA LYS A 73 2.92 4.15 -9.24
C LYS A 73 2.17 5.37 -8.70
N LYS A 74 1.59 6.19 -9.56
CA LYS A 74 0.89 7.43 -9.16
C LYS A 74 -0.15 7.22 -8.05
N GLN A 75 -0.85 6.08 -8.09
CA GLN A 75 -1.86 5.70 -7.10
C GLN A 75 -1.25 5.30 -5.74
N ALA A 76 0.02 4.92 -5.72
CA ALA A 76 0.71 4.42 -4.54
C ALA A 76 1.60 5.47 -3.86
N GLN A 77 2.07 6.48 -4.60
CA GLN A 77 3.08 7.44 -4.14
C GLN A 77 2.71 8.09 -2.80
N GLU A 78 1.52 8.68 -2.72
CA GLU A 78 1.06 9.37 -1.52
C GLU A 78 0.80 8.39 -0.37
N CYS A 79 0.14 7.26 -0.65
CA CYS A 79 -0.16 6.24 0.35
C CYS A 79 1.11 5.67 0.99
N VAL A 80 2.12 5.36 0.17
CA VAL A 80 3.41 4.82 0.61
C VAL A 80 4.16 5.83 1.47
N LYS A 81 4.17 7.10 1.07
CA LYS A 81 4.79 8.19 1.82
C LYS A 81 4.11 8.41 3.17
N GLU A 82 2.78 8.59 3.20
CA GLU A 82 2.00 8.78 4.43
C GLU A 82 2.20 7.63 5.43
N ALA A 83 2.13 6.38 4.94
CA ALA A 83 2.29 5.21 5.77
C ALA A 83 3.71 5.09 6.36
N ALA A 84 4.73 5.37 5.58
CA ALA A 84 6.11 5.37 6.05
C ALA A 84 6.36 6.48 7.07
N GLU A 85 5.88 7.71 6.82
CA GLU A 85 5.99 8.83 7.77
C GLU A 85 5.23 8.51 9.08
N LYS A 86 4.04 7.93 9.01
CA LYS A 86 3.23 7.51 10.17
C LYS A 86 3.95 6.47 11.03
N SER A 87 4.62 5.51 10.40
CA SER A 87 5.34 4.42 11.11
C SER A 87 6.78 4.76 11.45
N GLY A 88 7.29 5.93 11.04
CA GLY A 88 8.69 6.33 11.21
C GLY A 88 9.65 5.44 10.43
N MET A 89 9.24 5.06 9.21
CA MET A 89 9.99 4.20 8.29
C MET A 89 10.43 4.94 7.04
N PHE A 90 11.21 4.27 6.22
CA PHE A 90 11.76 4.82 4.97
C PHE A 90 10.87 4.52 3.78
N TYR A 91 10.92 5.36 2.75
CA TYR A 91 10.11 5.16 1.55
C TYR A 91 10.81 5.57 0.24
N VAL A 92 10.31 5.02 -0.86
CA VAL A 92 10.64 5.41 -2.23
C VAL A 92 9.35 5.56 -3.01
N ASP A 93 8.96 6.81 -3.30
CA ASP A 93 7.68 7.17 -3.92
C ASP A 93 7.82 7.65 -5.38
N GLN A 94 9.02 8.00 -5.86
CA GLN A 94 9.17 8.57 -7.20
C GLN A 94 9.72 7.57 -8.21
N ARG A 95 10.99 7.23 -8.11
CA ARG A 95 11.65 6.32 -9.05
C ARG A 95 12.72 5.51 -8.36
N TRP A 96 12.70 4.20 -8.54
CA TRP A 96 13.78 3.35 -8.10
C TRP A 96 15.02 3.58 -8.97
N LEU A 97 16.12 3.92 -8.34
CA LEU A 97 17.43 4.05 -9.01
C LEU A 97 18.21 2.77 -8.78
N GLY A 98 18.68 2.13 -9.87
CA GLY A 98 19.47 0.91 -9.76
C GLY A 98 20.66 1.08 -8.80
N GLY A 99 20.82 0.12 -7.89
CA GLY A 99 21.86 0.14 -6.86
C GLY A 99 21.44 0.77 -5.52
N MET A 100 20.15 1.14 -5.34
CA MET A 100 19.69 1.76 -4.08
C MET A 100 19.92 0.87 -2.87
N LEU A 101 19.85 -0.43 -3.01
CA LEU A 101 20.21 -1.39 -1.96
C LEU A 101 21.61 -1.97 -2.20
N THR A 102 21.89 -2.48 -3.38
CA THR A 102 23.15 -3.19 -3.67
C THR A 102 24.39 -2.29 -3.68
N ASN A 103 24.24 -0.98 -3.92
CA ASN A 103 25.30 0.02 -3.88
C ASN A 103 24.94 1.20 -2.98
N PHE A 104 24.30 0.90 -1.86
CA PHE A 104 23.72 1.87 -0.94
C PHE A 104 24.71 2.95 -0.47
N LYS A 105 25.94 2.55 -0.05
CA LYS A 105 26.96 3.51 0.42
C LYS A 105 27.29 4.57 -0.61
N THR A 106 27.44 4.18 -1.88
CA THR A 106 27.77 5.11 -2.98
C THR A 106 26.60 6.02 -3.30
N ILE A 107 25.37 5.49 -3.29
CA ILE A 107 24.16 6.30 -3.55
C ILE A 107 23.96 7.30 -2.43
N ARG A 108 24.06 6.91 -1.17
CA ARG A 108 23.96 7.80 -0.01
C ARG A 108 24.94 8.99 -0.11
N THR A 109 26.21 8.74 -0.41
CA THR A 109 27.21 9.80 -0.57
C THR A 109 26.85 10.76 -1.73
N ARG A 110 26.19 10.27 -2.78
CA ARG A 110 25.74 11.12 -3.90
C ARG A 110 24.51 11.95 -3.55
N VAL A 111 23.58 11.41 -2.72
CA VAL A 111 22.41 12.16 -2.25
C VAL A 111 22.80 13.40 -1.48
N GLU A 112 23.80 13.30 -0.60
CA GLU A 112 24.30 14.44 0.17
C GLU A 112 24.86 15.56 -0.71
N ARG A 113 25.28 15.27 -1.94
CA ARG A 113 25.92 16.23 -2.87
C ARG A 113 25.01 16.85 -3.92
N LEU A 114 23.81 16.31 -4.16
CA LEU A 114 22.98 16.72 -5.29
C LEU A 114 21.52 16.94 -4.89
N LYS A 115 21.11 18.21 -4.69
CA LYS A 115 19.71 18.63 -4.47
C LYS A 115 18.71 18.07 -5.50
N LYS A 116 19.15 17.75 -6.73
CA LYS A 116 18.31 17.12 -7.76
C LYS A 116 17.92 15.66 -7.45
N LEU A 117 18.69 14.95 -6.63
CA LEU A 117 18.39 13.58 -6.21
C LEU A 117 17.49 13.54 -4.98
N GLU A 118 17.34 14.63 -4.26
CA GLU A 118 16.53 14.74 -3.05
C GLU A 118 15.06 14.38 -3.31
N LYS A 119 14.55 14.70 -4.50
CA LYS A 119 13.18 14.31 -4.90
C LYS A 119 12.99 12.79 -4.98
N ASN A 120 13.98 12.04 -5.43
CA ASN A 120 13.88 10.59 -5.63
C ASN A 120 14.35 9.79 -4.41
N LEU A 121 15.14 10.39 -3.55
CA LEU A 121 15.87 9.72 -2.47
C LEU A 121 15.61 10.36 -1.11
N GLY A 122 14.68 11.33 -1.04
CA GLY A 122 14.34 12.03 0.20
C GLY A 122 13.88 11.06 1.29
N GLY A 123 13.05 10.08 0.95
CA GLY A 123 12.52 9.10 1.90
C GLY A 123 13.53 8.10 2.45
N ILE A 124 14.75 8.02 1.88
CA ILE A 124 15.83 7.14 2.38
C ILE A 124 17.07 7.93 2.85
N LYS A 125 16.97 9.24 2.93
CA LYS A 125 18.10 10.11 3.26
C LYS A 125 18.71 9.80 4.64
N GLU A 126 17.86 9.51 5.60
CA GLU A 126 18.26 9.21 6.98
C GLU A 126 18.57 7.73 7.21
N MET A 127 18.31 6.88 6.23
CA MET A 127 18.61 5.46 6.34
C MET A 127 20.10 5.23 6.46
N THR A 128 20.53 4.60 7.56
CA THR A 128 21.95 4.34 7.86
C THR A 128 22.35 2.90 7.58
N LYS A 129 21.42 1.98 7.65
CA LYS A 129 21.58 0.53 7.45
C LYS A 129 20.65 0.05 6.34
N LEU A 130 20.91 -1.12 5.80
CA LEU A 130 19.96 -1.79 4.92
C LEU A 130 18.71 -2.17 5.71
N PRO A 131 17.51 -2.12 5.08
CA PRO A 131 16.27 -2.49 5.75
C PRO A 131 16.22 -4.00 5.99
N GLY A 132 15.50 -4.42 7.03
CA GLY A 132 15.25 -5.83 7.34
C GLY A 132 14.24 -6.47 6.38
N ALA A 133 13.32 -5.67 5.84
CA ALA A 133 12.37 -6.09 4.81
C ALA A 133 12.00 -4.92 3.90
N ILE A 134 11.49 -5.22 2.70
CA ILE A 134 10.86 -4.23 1.81
C ILE A 134 9.38 -4.55 1.61
N PHE A 135 8.54 -3.52 1.63
CA PHE A 135 7.15 -3.60 1.20
C PHE A 135 7.01 -2.92 -0.16
N VAL A 136 6.46 -3.62 -1.15
CA VAL A 136 6.43 -3.17 -2.55
C VAL A 136 5.00 -3.17 -3.08
N VAL A 137 4.57 -2.06 -3.66
CA VAL A 137 3.33 -1.96 -4.44
C VAL A 137 3.68 -2.14 -5.93
N ASP A 138 3.02 -3.07 -6.61
CA ASP A 138 3.29 -3.48 -8.00
C ASP A 138 4.73 -3.98 -8.22
N PRO A 139 5.07 -5.20 -7.73
CA PRO A 139 6.40 -5.79 -7.89
C PRO A 139 6.87 -5.90 -9.34
N LYS A 140 5.95 -5.91 -10.29
CA LYS A 140 6.27 -5.94 -11.73
C LYS A 140 6.90 -4.63 -12.20
N ASN A 141 6.36 -3.50 -11.75
CA ASN A 141 6.91 -2.19 -12.05
C ASN A 141 8.23 -1.96 -11.29
N GLU A 142 8.29 -2.42 -10.04
CA GLU A 142 9.45 -2.27 -9.15
C GLU A 142 10.43 -3.45 -9.22
N ARG A 143 10.47 -4.14 -10.38
CA ARG A 143 11.28 -5.35 -10.58
C ARG A 143 12.74 -5.18 -10.18
N ILE A 144 13.32 -4.00 -10.40
CA ILE A 144 14.73 -3.75 -10.06
C ILE A 144 14.92 -3.79 -8.55
N ALA A 145 14.02 -3.18 -7.78
CA ALA A 145 14.04 -3.20 -6.31
C ALA A 145 13.93 -4.62 -5.79
N VAL A 146 12.98 -5.40 -6.30
CA VAL A 146 12.78 -6.81 -5.93
C VAL A 146 14.02 -7.67 -6.21
N LEU A 147 14.65 -7.49 -7.37
CA LEU A 147 15.87 -8.22 -7.72
C LEU A 147 17.07 -7.83 -6.82
N GLU A 148 17.18 -6.56 -6.47
CA GLU A 148 18.22 -6.10 -5.55
C GLU A 148 18.01 -6.66 -4.13
N ALA A 149 16.79 -6.64 -3.62
CA ALA A 149 16.44 -7.21 -2.32
C ALA A 149 16.76 -8.71 -2.28
N LYS A 150 16.32 -9.47 -3.27
CA LYS A 150 16.63 -10.92 -3.40
C LYS A 150 18.12 -11.19 -3.43
N LYS A 151 18.91 -10.37 -4.14
CA LYS A 151 20.38 -10.50 -4.20
C LYS A 151 21.04 -10.32 -2.83
N LEU A 152 20.44 -9.50 -1.98
CA LEU A 152 20.95 -9.21 -0.63
C LEU A 152 20.32 -10.11 0.45
N GLY A 153 19.38 -10.99 0.08
CA GLY A 153 18.65 -11.81 1.02
C GLY A 153 17.65 -11.03 1.88
N ILE A 154 17.20 -9.85 1.41
CA ILE A 154 16.20 -9.02 2.10
C ILE A 154 14.81 -9.53 1.69
N PRO A 155 13.96 -9.95 2.64
CA PRO A 155 12.62 -10.42 2.39
C PRO A 155 11.73 -9.34 1.73
N VAL A 156 10.85 -9.79 0.83
CA VAL A 156 9.96 -8.94 0.05
C VAL A 156 8.51 -9.24 0.39
N VAL A 157 7.82 -8.26 0.95
CA VAL A 157 6.35 -8.25 1.08
C VAL A 157 5.81 -7.46 -0.09
N GLY A 158 4.80 -7.95 -0.81
CA GLY A 158 4.33 -7.26 -2.02
C GLY A 158 2.83 -7.30 -2.21
N LEU A 159 2.23 -6.15 -2.56
CA LEU A 159 0.88 -6.07 -3.09
C LEU A 159 0.92 -6.49 -4.57
N VAL A 160 0.31 -7.64 -4.87
CA VAL A 160 0.41 -8.35 -6.14
C VAL A 160 -0.94 -8.38 -6.83
N ASP A 161 -1.09 -7.69 -7.96
CA ASP A 161 -2.28 -7.77 -8.80
C ASP A 161 -2.18 -8.94 -9.79
N THR A 162 -3.26 -9.23 -10.48
CA THR A 162 -3.39 -10.36 -11.42
C THR A 162 -2.41 -10.34 -12.61
N ASN A 163 -1.79 -9.20 -12.91
CA ASN A 163 -0.79 -9.03 -13.98
C ASN A 163 0.66 -9.27 -13.52
N CYS A 164 0.87 -9.60 -12.27
CA CYS A 164 2.17 -9.75 -11.63
C CYS A 164 2.38 -11.20 -11.16
N SER A 165 3.63 -11.63 -11.07
CA SER A 165 4.00 -12.99 -10.60
C SER A 165 4.11 -13.02 -9.07
N PRO A 166 3.29 -13.82 -8.35
CA PRO A 166 3.38 -13.92 -6.89
C PRO A 166 4.66 -14.62 -6.41
N VAL A 167 5.32 -15.38 -7.27
CA VAL A 167 6.58 -16.09 -6.94
C VAL A 167 7.78 -15.14 -6.82
N ASP A 168 7.62 -13.90 -7.29
CA ASP A 168 8.67 -12.90 -7.23
C ASP A 168 8.78 -12.22 -5.85
N VAL A 169 7.86 -12.49 -4.94
CA VAL A 169 7.83 -11.95 -3.56
C VAL A 169 7.72 -13.08 -2.54
N ASP A 170 8.26 -12.89 -1.35
CA ASP A 170 8.25 -13.90 -0.29
C ASP A 170 6.88 -13.94 0.41
N TYR A 171 6.26 -12.77 0.61
CA TYR A 171 4.95 -12.60 1.21
C TYR A 171 4.00 -11.89 0.24
N PRO A 172 3.37 -12.61 -0.70
CA PRO A 172 2.44 -12.02 -1.65
C PRO A 172 1.10 -11.70 -1.00
N ILE A 173 0.63 -10.47 -1.16
CA ILE A 173 -0.70 -10.01 -0.79
C ILE A 173 -1.49 -9.82 -2.09
N PRO A 174 -2.38 -10.73 -2.47
CA PRO A 174 -3.18 -10.59 -3.68
C PRO A 174 -4.16 -9.43 -3.54
N GLY A 175 -4.10 -8.46 -4.44
CA GLY A 175 -4.99 -7.29 -4.37
C GLY A 175 -4.76 -6.29 -5.48
N ASN A 176 -5.70 -5.35 -5.60
CA ASN A 176 -5.71 -4.29 -6.59
C ASN A 176 -4.64 -3.25 -6.29
N ASP A 177 -3.74 -3.01 -7.23
CA ASP A 177 -2.66 -2.01 -7.13
C ASP A 177 -2.96 -0.70 -7.89
N ASP A 178 -4.13 -0.61 -8.56
CA ASP A 178 -4.57 0.56 -9.32
C ASP A 178 -5.55 1.45 -8.55
N ALA A 179 -6.28 0.90 -7.59
CA ALA A 179 -7.25 1.64 -6.80
C ALA A 179 -6.57 2.28 -5.57
N ILE A 180 -6.57 3.61 -5.49
CA ILE A 180 -5.97 4.36 -4.37
C ILE A 180 -6.47 3.86 -3.01
N ARG A 181 -7.78 3.59 -2.86
CA ARG A 181 -8.36 3.08 -1.61
C ARG A 181 -7.82 1.70 -1.24
N ALA A 182 -7.62 0.81 -2.22
CA ALA A 182 -7.08 -0.52 -1.98
C ALA A 182 -5.61 -0.47 -1.56
N VAL A 183 -4.82 0.33 -2.29
CA VAL A 183 -3.40 0.56 -1.96
C VAL A 183 -3.28 1.19 -0.57
N LYS A 184 -4.05 2.25 -0.27
CA LYS A 184 -4.03 2.92 1.03
C LYS A 184 -4.35 1.96 2.16
N LEU A 185 -5.44 1.19 2.07
CA LEU A 185 -5.84 0.22 3.09
C LEU A 185 -4.72 -0.76 3.41
N ILE A 186 -4.12 -1.39 2.39
CA ILE A 186 -3.08 -2.40 2.61
C ILE A 186 -1.78 -1.77 3.11
N THR A 187 -1.41 -0.61 2.60
CA THR A 187 -0.21 0.11 3.05
C THR A 187 -0.34 0.57 4.50
N ASP A 188 -1.52 1.08 4.89
CA ASP A 188 -1.81 1.47 6.28
C ASP A 188 -1.78 0.27 7.22
N VAL A 189 -2.26 -0.90 6.79
CA VAL A 189 -2.18 -2.14 7.58
C VAL A 189 -0.73 -2.53 7.82
N MET A 190 0.14 -2.44 6.82
CA MET A 190 1.57 -2.72 6.99
C MET A 190 2.25 -1.70 7.91
N ALA A 191 1.90 -0.42 7.80
CA ALA A 191 2.38 0.62 8.71
C ALA A 191 1.94 0.36 10.17
N ASN A 192 0.71 -0.08 10.39
CA ASN A 192 0.22 -0.44 11.71
C ASN A 192 0.97 -1.65 12.29
N ALA A 193 1.32 -2.65 11.46
CA ALA A 193 2.17 -3.77 11.89
C ALA A 193 3.52 -3.30 12.43
N VAL A 194 4.13 -2.32 11.75
CA VAL A 194 5.40 -1.70 12.20
C VAL A 194 5.23 -0.97 13.53
N ILE A 195 4.17 -0.17 13.65
CA ILE A 195 3.89 0.60 14.87
C ILE A 195 3.63 -0.34 16.04
N GLU A 196 2.85 -1.41 15.83
CA GLU A 196 2.58 -2.43 16.85
C GLU A 196 3.85 -3.15 17.27
N GLY A 197 4.73 -3.54 16.32
CA GLY A 197 6.00 -4.15 16.63
C GLY A 197 6.94 -3.25 17.44
N LYS A 198 6.95 -1.95 17.17
CA LYS A 198 7.76 -0.97 17.91
C LYS A 198 7.23 -0.62 19.29
N GLN A 199 5.91 -0.58 19.48
CA GLN A 199 5.29 -0.04 20.71
C GLN A 199 4.55 -1.08 21.55
N GLY A 200 4.31 -2.28 21.00
CA GLY A 200 3.54 -3.33 21.68
C GLY A 200 2.04 -2.99 21.84
N GLU A 201 1.53 -1.93 21.20
CA GLU A 201 0.14 -1.50 21.26
C GLU A 201 -0.53 -1.59 19.89
N ILE A 202 -1.70 -2.22 19.86
CA ILE A 202 -2.57 -2.28 18.68
C ILE A 202 -3.23 -0.91 18.52
N LEU A 203 -2.85 -0.15 17.50
CA LEU A 203 -3.65 1.00 17.07
C LEU A 203 -4.80 0.47 16.22
N GLU A 204 -6.03 0.53 16.74
CA GLU A 204 -7.23 0.26 15.95
C GLU A 204 -7.24 1.18 14.71
N PRO A 205 -7.56 0.66 13.51
CA PRO A 205 -7.70 1.50 12.33
C PRO A 205 -8.82 2.50 12.59
N THR A 206 -8.47 3.75 12.78
CA THR A 206 -9.43 4.86 12.88
C THR A 206 -10.18 4.96 11.56
N ALA A 207 -11.36 4.36 11.51
CA ALA A 207 -12.37 4.70 10.54
C ALA A 207 -12.97 6.05 10.99
N GLU A 208 -12.29 7.14 10.73
CA GLU A 208 -12.93 8.44 10.65
C GLU A 208 -13.75 8.45 9.36
N VAL A 209 -14.96 7.92 9.49
CA VAL A 209 -16.06 8.30 8.61
C VAL A 209 -16.42 9.71 9.06
N GLU A 210 -16.01 10.72 8.30
CA GLU A 210 -16.65 12.01 8.35
C GLU A 210 -18.14 11.78 8.09
N GLU A 211 -18.94 11.75 9.17
CA GLU A 211 -20.38 11.98 9.07
C GLU A 211 -20.53 13.41 8.55
N GLN A 212 -20.70 13.54 7.26
CA GLN A 212 -21.29 14.75 6.70
C GLN A 212 -22.70 14.82 7.28
N GLU A 213 -22.88 15.74 8.24
CA GLU A 213 -24.19 16.19 8.70
C GLU A 213 -24.99 16.56 7.46
N THR A 214 -25.93 15.71 7.08
CA THR A 214 -27.00 16.07 6.19
C THR A 214 -27.85 17.09 6.92
N ILE A 215 -27.65 18.37 6.60
CA ILE A 215 -28.59 19.42 6.94
C ILE A 215 -29.89 19.03 6.27
N THR A 216 -30.83 18.51 7.03
CA THR A 216 -32.23 18.37 6.64
C THR A 216 -32.82 19.77 6.62
N GLU A 217 -32.85 20.37 5.44
CA GLU A 217 -33.76 21.49 5.18
C GLU A 217 -35.18 20.95 5.26
N GLU A 218 -35.92 21.39 6.25
CA GLU A 218 -37.35 21.23 6.33
C GLU A 218 -38.01 21.93 5.13
N PRO A 219 -39.00 21.31 4.46
CA PRO A 219 -39.71 21.98 3.36
C PRO A 219 -40.56 23.11 3.93
N GLN A 220 -40.17 24.36 3.65
CA GLN A 220 -41.02 25.52 3.86
C GLN A 220 -42.31 25.34 3.04
N SER A 221 -43.43 25.47 3.73
CA SER A 221 -44.78 25.32 3.17
C SER A 221 -45.01 26.35 2.06
N MET A 222 -45.66 25.88 0.97
CA MET A 222 -46.01 26.68 -0.24
C MET A 222 -46.99 27.82 -0.01
N GLU A 223 -47.25 28.25 1.23
CA GLU A 223 -48.21 29.34 1.54
C GLU A 223 -47.57 30.71 1.65
N GLU A 224 -46.24 30.85 1.81
CA GLU A 224 -45.60 32.17 1.92
C GLU A 224 -45.16 32.81 0.59
N VAL A 225 -45.16 32.08 -0.50
CA VAL A 225 -44.70 32.62 -1.82
C VAL A 225 -45.77 33.38 -2.57
N VAL A 226 -47.03 33.40 -2.08
CA VAL A 226 -48.16 34.08 -2.79
C VAL A 226 -48.40 35.49 -2.26
N ALA A 227 -47.78 35.94 -1.17
CA ALA A 227 -48.01 37.22 -0.54
C ALA A 227 -47.10 38.37 -1.06
N GLU A 228 -46.00 38.08 -1.76
CA GLU A 228 -45.06 39.13 -2.22
C GLU A 228 -45.21 39.51 -3.71
N ALA A 229 -46.21 38.99 -4.41
CA ALA A 229 -46.43 39.30 -5.83
C ALA A 229 -47.55 40.28 -6.12
N ASN A 230 -48.09 41.02 -5.09
CA ASN A 230 -49.14 42.01 -5.25
C ASN A 230 -48.90 43.29 -4.40
N GLU A 231 -47.74 43.92 -4.56
CA GLU A 231 -47.57 45.37 -4.32
C GLU A 231 -46.75 46.01 -5.44
#